data_25fb71b0c3e5c4649de77376dae67ac3
#
_entry.id   25fb71b0c3e5c4649de77376dae67ac3
#
_cell.length_a   1.000
_cell.length_b   1.000
_cell.length_c   1.000
_cell.angle_alpha   90.00
_cell.angle_beta   90.00
_cell.angle_gamma   90.00
#
_symmetry.space_group_name_H-M   'P 1'
#
loop_
_entity.id
_entity.type
_entity.pdbx_description
1 polymer ?
#
loop_
_entity_poly.entity_id
_entity_poly.type
_entity_poly.pdbx_seq_one_letter_code
_entity_poly.pdbx_strand_id
1 'polypeptide(L)'
;MKPVSIRAAIAAAALAVFLCGCTTRATKEGAVTAFVIVRHAEKAMDDPKDPVLSATGRTRAQRLAERLADADVTAVYATGYRRAQQTAAPTALAHRLDVSTYDAETPAADFAAQLRATHPGGTVLVVGHSNTVATIAGTLCACQVAPLRDDEYDRWITVRIMTDGKIGIEDKRY
;
A
#
# COMPACT_ATOMS: atom_id res chain seq x y z
N MET A 1 82.33 -1.41 39.53
CA MET A 1 80.97 -1.48 40.13
C MET A 1 80.07 -0.77 39.13
N LYS A 2 79.20 -1.47 38.43
CA LYS A 2 78.29 -0.90 37.42
C LYS A 2 76.85 -0.97 37.99
N PRO A 3 76.06 0.07 37.88
CA PRO A 3 74.65 0.01 38.33
C PRO A 3 73.78 -0.68 37.30
N VAL A 4 72.85 -1.51 37.78
CA VAL A 4 71.83 -2.23 37.01
C VAL A 4 70.62 -1.31 36.87
N SER A 5 70.28 -1.02 35.62
CA SER A 5 69.04 -0.27 35.29
C SER A 5 67.85 -1.24 35.18
N ILE A 6 66.88 -1.06 36.06
CA ILE A 6 65.58 -1.76 36.01
C ILE A 6 64.66 -0.99 35.07
N ARG A 7 64.31 -1.56 33.92
CA ARG A 7 63.27 -1.03 33.04
C ARG A 7 61.91 -1.58 33.46
N ALA A 8 61.06 -0.74 33.98
CA ALA A 8 59.64 -1.04 34.24
C ALA A 8 58.86 -1.06 32.92
N ALA A 9 58.29 -2.20 32.60
CA ALA A 9 57.36 -2.35 31.49
C ALA A 9 55.94 -2.01 31.95
N ILE A 10 55.37 -0.92 31.43
CA ILE A 10 53.98 -0.55 31.66
C ILE A 10 53.14 -1.28 30.59
N ALA A 11 52.36 -2.28 31.04
CA ALA A 11 51.38 -2.95 30.18
C ALA A 11 50.12 -2.09 30.14
N ALA A 12 49.84 -1.48 28.98
CA ALA A 12 48.59 -0.79 28.73
C ALA A 12 47.50 -1.81 28.34
N ALA A 13 46.57 -2.08 29.23
CA ALA A 13 45.37 -2.86 28.96
C ALA A 13 44.34 -1.99 28.21
N ALA A 14 44.17 -2.24 26.89
CA ALA A 14 43.13 -1.61 26.10
C ALA A 14 41.78 -2.28 26.40
N LEU A 15 40.91 -1.57 27.12
CA LEU A 15 39.52 -1.97 27.40
C LEU A 15 38.67 -1.69 26.14
N ALA A 16 38.41 -2.71 25.34
CA ALA A 16 37.48 -2.62 24.21
C ALA A 16 36.04 -2.62 24.71
N VAL A 17 35.42 -1.44 24.77
CA VAL A 17 34.01 -1.29 25.06
C VAL A 17 33.21 -1.67 23.76
N PHE A 18 32.66 -2.87 23.74
CA PHE A 18 31.65 -3.26 22.74
C PHE A 18 30.37 -2.48 22.99
N LEU A 19 30.17 -1.38 22.28
CA LEU A 19 28.87 -0.73 22.16
C LEU A 19 27.94 -1.63 21.33
N CYS A 20 27.19 -2.48 22.03
CA CYS A 20 26.09 -3.21 21.41
C CYS A 20 25.00 -2.17 21.07
N GLY A 21 25.06 -1.66 19.84
CA GLY A 21 24.06 -0.77 19.28
C GLY A 21 22.76 -1.54 19.11
N CYS A 22 21.88 -1.52 20.11
CA CYS A 22 20.48 -1.85 19.91
C CYS A 22 19.91 -0.85 18.91
N THR A 23 19.88 -1.20 17.63
CA THR A 23 19.04 -0.52 16.66
C THR A 23 17.59 -0.77 17.05
N THR A 24 17.06 0.08 17.94
CA THR A 24 15.62 0.19 18.13
C THR A 24 15.03 0.59 16.79
N ARG A 25 14.41 -0.38 16.12
CA ARG A 25 13.55 -0.13 14.98
C ARG A 25 12.46 0.80 15.51
N ALA A 26 12.58 2.08 15.18
CA ALA A 26 11.57 3.08 15.52
C ALA A 26 10.25 2.58 14.93
N THR A 27 9.38 2.07 15.77
CA THR A 27 7.97 1.90 15.42
C THR A 27 7.48 3.29 15.08
N LYS A 28 7.04 3.49 13.85
CA LYS A 28 6.53 4.75 13.34
C LYS A 28 5.26 5.08 14.15
N GLU A 29 5.43 5.64 15.35
CA GLU A 29 4.33 6.14 16.16
C GLU A 29 3.61 7.19 15.33
N GLY A 30 2.33 6.96 15.04
CA GLY A 30 1.52 7.89 14.28
C GLY A 30 1.31 7.56 12.80
N ALA A 31 1.66 6.36 12.33
CA ALA A 31 1.45 5.99 10.92
C ALA A 31 -0.06 5.90 10.59
N VAL A 32 -0.53 6.83 9.76
CA VAL A 32 -1.87 6.76 9.15
C VAL A 32 -1.84 5.72 8.05
N THR A 33 -2.76 4.76 8.05
CA THR A 33 -2.96 3.88 6.91
C THR A 33 -4.02 4.48 5.99
N ALA A 34 -3.68 4.67 4.72
CA ALA A 34 -4.61 5.12 3.69
C ALA A 34 -4.91 3.97 2.73
N PHE A 35 -6.17 3.58 2.62
CA PHE A 35 -6.65 2.66 1.60
C PHE A 35 -7.26 3.48 0.47
N VAL A 36 -6.66 3.42 -0.71
CA VAL A 36 -7.17 4.02 -1.95
C VAL A 36 -7.88 2.92 -2.72
N ILE A 37 -9.21 3.04 -2.84
CA ILE A 37 -10.04 2.03 -3.48
C ILE A 37 -10.61 2.62 -4.76
N VAL A 38 -10.32 1.98 -5.89
CA VAL A 38 -10.76 2.38 -7.22
C VAL A 38 -11.34 1.19 -7.99
N ARG A 39 -12.21 1.47 -8.94
CA ARG A 39 -12.62 0.49 -9.94
C ARG A 39 -11.52 0.33 -11.00
N HIS A 40 -11.41 -0.86 -11.61
CA HIS A 40 -10.62 -1.02 -12.83
C HIS A 40 -11.01 0.02 -13.89
N ALA A 41 -10.06 0.47 -14.67
CA ALA A 41 -10.30 1.45 -15.75
C ALA A 41 -11.09 0.85 -16.93
N GLU A 42 -11.37 1.66 -17.93
CA GLU A 42 -12.22 1.30 -19.06
C GLU A 42 -11.69 0.09 -19.82
N LYS A 43 -12.57 -0.88 -20.03
CA LYS A 43 -12.28 -2.14 -20.74
C LYS A 43 -12.38 -2.00 -22.26
N ALA A 44 -11.59 -2.77 -22.98
CA ALA A 44 -11.74 -2.99 -24.41
C ALA A 44 -12.91 -3.95 -24.70
N MET A 45 -13.17 -4.21 -25.97
CA MET A 45 -14.19 -5.14 -26.44
C MET A 45 -13.56 -6.39 -27.11
N ASP A 46 -12.33 -6.73 -26.70
CA ASP A 46 -11.53 -7.83 -27.25
C ASP A 46 -11.97 -9.20 -26.75
N ASP A 47 -12.46 -9.25 -25.51
CA ASP A 47 -12.90 -10.50 -24.87
C ASP A 47 -14.13 -10.22 -24.00
N PRO A 48 -15.24 -10.96 -24.18
CA PRO A 48 -16.47 -10.73 -23.42
C PRO A 48 -16.35 -11.13 -21.94
N LYS A 49 -15.43 -12.01 -21.57
CA LYS A 49 -15.26 -12.52 -20.21
C LYS A 49 -14.17 -11.79 -19.43
N ASP A 50 -13.00 -11.66 -20.04
CA ASP A 50 -11.84 -11.04 -19.40
C ASP A 50 -11.12 -10.05 -20.33
N PRO A 51 -11.75 -8.91 -20.66
CA PRO A 51 -11.16 -7.92 -21.57
C PRO A 51 -9.95 -7.23 -20.94
N VAL A 52 -9.01 -6.80 -21.79
CA VAL A 52 -7.94 -5.88 -21.44
C VAL A 52 -8.46 -4.46 -21.28
N LEU A 53 -7.61 -3.53 -20.84
CA LEU A 53 -7.93 -2.11 -20.86
C LEU A 53 -8.01 -1.56 -22.29
N SER A 54 -8.97 -0.69 -22.53
CA SER A 54 -9.02 0.16 -23.72
C SER A 54 -7.86 1.17 -23.74
N ALA A 55 -7.70 1.93 -24.82
CA ALA A 55 -6.73 3.03 -24.85
C ALA A 55 -7.01 4.06 -23.76
N THR A 56 -8.28 4.44 -23.56
CA THR A 56 -8.72 5.34 -22.48
C THR A 56 -8.39 4.75 -21.10
N GLY A 57 -8.67 3.45 -20.91
CA GLY A 57 -8.38 2.76 -19.66
C GLY A 57 -6.89 2.74 -19.33
N ARG A 58 -6.03 2.52 -20.33
CA ARG A 58 -4.56 2.60 -20.11
C ARG A 58 -4.12 4.01 -19.70
N THR A 59 -4.67 5.04 -20.34
CA THR A 59 -4.39 6.43 -19.96
C THR A 59 -4.87 6.71 -18.53
N ARG A 60 -6.03 6.20 -18.12
CA ARG A 60 -6.54 6.33 -16.74
C ARG A 60 -5.65 5.61 -15.73
N ALA A 61 -5.21 4.39 -16.04
CA ALA A 61 -4.28 3.65 -15.19
C ALA A 61 -2.95 4.39 -14.98
N GLN A 62 -2.44 5.05 -16.04
CA GLN A 62 -1.26 5.88 -15.94
C GLN A 62 -1.49 7.12 -15.05
N ARG A 63 -2.62 7.80 -15.21
CA ARG A 63 -2.99 8.94 -14.34
C ARG A 63 -3.15 8.52 -12.88
N LEU A 64 -3.65 7.32 -12.61
CA LEU A 64 -3.72 6.76 -11.26
C LEU A 64 -2.32 6.65 -10.64
N ALA A 65 -1.35 6.11 -11.39
CA ALA A 65 0.03 6.02 -10.95
C ALA A 65 0.66 7.40 -10.71
N GLU A 66 0.44 8.35 -11.61
CA GLU A 66 0.93 9.73 -11.47
C GLU A 66 0.38 10.41 -10.22
N ARG A 67 -0.89 10.21 -9.88
CA ARG A 67 -1.50 10.76 -8.66
C ARG A 67 -1.00 10.13 -7.36
N LEU A 68 -0.47 8.92 -7.45
CA LEU A 68 0.12 8.21 -6.32
C LEU A 68 1.65 8.31 -6.28
N ALA A 69 2.28 9.03 -7.21
CA ALA A 69 3.74 9.07 -7.35
C ALA A 69 4.47 9.51 -6.07
N ASP A 70 3.92 10.50 -5.36
CA ASP A 70 4.48 11.03 -4.10
C ASP A 70 3.89 10.37 -2.85
N ALA A 71 2.99 9.39 -3.00
CA ALA A 71 2.41 8.67 -1.88
C ALA A 71 3.38 7.57 -1.39
N ASP A 72 3.37 7.29 -0.09
CA ASP A 72 4.08 6.14 0.49
C ASP A 72 3.28 4.86 0.18
N VAL A 73 3.25 4.43 -1.10
CA VAL A 73 2.52 3.21 -1.49
C VAL A 73 3.31 1.99 -1.01
N THR A 74 2.69 1.21 -0.14
CA THR A 74 3.31 0.03 0.50
C THR A 74 2.77 -1.29 -0.02
N ALA A 75 1.59 -1.27 -0.68
CA ALA A 75 1.01 -2.44 -1.30
C ALA A 75 0.02 -2.07 -2.41
N VAL A 76 -0.12 -2.96 -3.39
CA VAL A 76 -1.06 -2.82 -4.50
C VAL A 76 -1.82 -4.13 -4.66
N TYR A 77 -3.15 -4.06 -4.58
CA TYR A 77 -4.05 -5.19 -4.72
C TYR A 77 -4.94 -5.05 -5.95
N ALA A 78 -5.14 -6.13 -6.66
CA ALA A 78 -6.11 -6.20 -7.75
C ALA A 78 -6.74 -7.60 -7.84
N THR A 79 -7.93 -7.72 -8.38
CA THR A 79 -8.50 -9.04 -8.71
C THR A 79 -7.72 -9.68 -9.86
N GLY A 80 -7.88 -10.98 -10.09
CA GLY A 80 -7.19 -11.73 -11.15
C GLY A 80 -7.56 -11.33 -12.57
N TYR A 81 -8.59 -10.51 -12.78
CA TYR A 81 -9.01 -10.06 -14.11
C TYR A 81 -7.98 -9.14 -14.76
N ARG A 82 -7.71 -9.36 -16.07
CA ARG A 82 -6.73 -8.59 -16.86
C ARG A 82 -6.91 -7.09 -16.72
N ARG A 83 -8.14 -6.58 -16.80
CA ARG A 83 -8.46 -5.16 -16.64
C ARG A 83 -8.07 -4.58 -15.28
N ALA A 84 -8.25 -5.36 -14.20
CA ALA A 84 -7.88 -4.93 -12.86
C ALA A 84 -6.35 -4.95 -12.67
N GLN A 85 -5.69 -6.02 -13.08
CA GLN A 85 -4.24 -6.15 -13.08
C GLN A 85 -3.56 -5.02 -13.88
N GLN A 86 -4.06 -4.73 -15.09
CA GLN A 86 -3.53 -3.66 -15.93
C GLN A 86 -3.80 -2.25 -15.37
N THR A 87 -4.85 -2.07 -14.59
CA THR A 87 -5.09 -0.79 -13.89
C THR A 87 -4.09 -0.58 -12.75
N ALA A 88 -3.77 -1.64 -12.02
CA ALA A 88 -2.87 -1.61 -10.87
C ALA A 88 -1.39 -1.53 -11.27
N ALA A 89 -1.00 -2.16 -12.38
CA ALA A 89 0.37 -2.38 -12.78
C ALA A 89 1.23 -1.10 -12.89
N PRO A 90 0.77 0.04 -13.46
CA PRO A 90 1.59 1.26 -13.52
C PRO A 90 1.95 1.79 -12.14
N THR A 91 1.03 1.75 -11.18
CA THR A 91 1.30 2.17 -9.78
C THR A 91 2.29 1.22 -9.11
N ALA A 92 2.09 -0.09 -9.24
CA ALA A 92 2.99 -1.09 -8.68
C ALA A 92 4.41 -0.91 -9.22
N LEU A 93 4.56 -0.73 -10.54
CA LEU A 93 5.85 -0.49 -11.18
C LEU A 93 6.54 0.79 -10.66
N ALA A 94 5.79 1.90 -10.55
CA ALA A 94 6.33 3.17 -10.07
C ALA A 94 6.90 3.08 -8.64
N HIS A 95 6.30 2.23 -7.80
CA HIS A 95 6.72 2.02 -6.41
C HIS A 95 7.58 0.77 -6.20
N ARG A 96 7.97 0.04 -7.26
CA ARG A 96 8.76 -1.20 -7.22
C ARG A 96 8.09 -2.30 -6.38
N LEU A 97 6.78 -2.41 -6.54
CA LEU A 97 5.94 -3.40 -5.87
C LEU A 97 5.37 -4.39 -6.90
N ASP A 98 5.01 -5.57 -6.41
CA ASP A 98 4.20 -6.52 -7.16
C ASP A 98 2.70 -6.24 -6.92
N VAL A 99 1.87 -6.62 -7.90
CA VAL A 99 0.41 -6.60 -7.72
C VAL A 99 0.00 -7.88 -7.01
N SER A 100 -0.46 -7.76 -5.77
CA SER A 100 -1.05 -8.87 -5.02
C SER A 100 -2.45 -9.17 -5.53
N THR A 101 -2.69 -10.40 -5.95
CA THR A 101 -4.02 -10.82 -6.43
C THR A 101 -4.90 -11.20 -5.24
N TYR A 102 -6.14 -10.67 -5.22
CA TYR A 102 -7.18 -11.13 -4.31
C TYR A 102 -8.39 -11.66 -5.08
N ASP A 103 -9.15 -12.55 -4.47
CA ASP A 103 -10.35 -13.11 -5.08
C ASP A 103 -11.52 -12.12 -4.96
N ALA A 104 -12.15 -11.81 -6.11
CA ALA A 104 -13.31 -10.90 -6.17
C ALA A 104 -14.53 -11.41 -5.38
N GLU A 105 -14.60 -12.71 -5.12
CA GLU A 105 -15.67 -13.36 -4.37
C GLU A 105 -15.40 -13.37 -2.84
N THR A 106 -14.18 -12.97 -2.41
CA THR A 106 -13.88 -12.85 -0.99
C THR A 106 -14.84 -11.84 -0.33
N PRO A 107 -15.53 -12.20 0.75
CA PRO A 107 -16.39 -11.28 1.48
C PRO A 107 -15.62 -9.99 1.86
N ALA A 108 -16.22 -8.85 1.61
CA ALA A 108 -15.57 -7.55 1.87
C ALA A 108 -15.11 -7.39 3.33
N ALA A 109 -15.83 -8.02 4.28
CA ALA A 109 -15.45 -8.01 5.70
C ALA A 109 -14.11 -8.72 5.94
N ASP A 110 -13.92 -9.88 5.32
CA ASP A 110 -12.71 -10.69 5.49
C ASP A 110 -11.52 -10.00 4.81
N PHE A 111 -11.72 -9.47 3.59
CA PHE A 111 -10.69 -8.75 2.87
C PHE A 111 -10.29 -7.44 3.60
N ALA A 112 -11.26 -6.67 4.09
CA ALA A 112 -10.99 -5.47 4.87
C ALA A 112 -10.25 -5.77 6.19
N ALA A 113 -10.59 -6.86 6.87
CA ALA A 113 -9.90 -7.32 8.07
C ALA A 113 -8.43 -7.70 7.75
N GLN A 114 -8.22 -8.45 6.66
CA GLN A 114 -6.88 -8.77 6.17
C GLN A 114 -6.06 -7.52 5.87
N LEU A 115 -6.62 -6.57 5.10
CA LEU A 115 -5.93 -5.32 4.75
C LEU A 115 -5.48 -4.54 5.99
N ARG A 116 -6.36 -4.41 6.99
CA ARG A 116 -6.03 -3.72 8.25
C ARG A 116 -4.95 -4.44 9.06
N ALA A 117 -4.99 -5.77 9.09
CA ALA A 117 -4.03 -6.57 9.85
C ALA A 117 -2.63 -6.54 9.24
N THR A 118 -2.55 -6.49 7.89
CA THR A 118 -1.27 -6.60 7.17
C THR A 118 -0.60 -5.26 6.88
N HIS A 119 -1.34 -4.15 6.94
CA HIS A 119 -0.83 -2.81 6.56
C HIS A 119 -1.03 -1.78 7.69
N PRO A 120 -0.11 -1.73 8.68
CA PRO A 120 -0.20 -0.80 9.81
C PRO A 120 0.32 0.61 9.49
N GLY A 121 0.34 1.03 8.23
CA GLY A 121 0.80 2.35 7.80
C GLY A 121 1.04 2.43 6.29
N GLY A 122 1.22 3.65 5.79
CA GLY A 122 1.42 3.93 4.36
C GLY A 122 0.12 3.94 3.56
N THR A 123 0.25 3.80 2.24
CA THR A 123 -0.88 3.82 1.31
C THR A 123 -1.02 2.45 0.64
N VAL A 124 -2.22 1.90 0.65
CA VAL A 124 -2.57 0.64 -0.02
C VAL A 124 -3.52 0.95 -1.17
N LEU A 125 -3.13 0.62 -2.40
CA LEU A 125 -4.02 0.70 -3.55
C LEU A 125 -4.82 -0.61 -3.68
N VAL A 126 -6.14 -0.50 -3.82
CA VAL A 126 -7.05 -1.62 -4.09
C VAL A 126 -7.82 -1.35 -5.38
N VAL A 127 -7.63 -2.20 -6.39
CA VAL A 127 -8.35 -2.13 -7.65
C VAL A 127 -9.41 -3.22 -7.69
N GLY A 128 -10.67 -2.82 -7.67
CA GLY A 128 -11.83 -3.70 -7.70
C GLY A 128 -12.76 -3.46 -8.89
N HIS A 129 -14.05 -3.75 -8.68
CA HIS A 129 -15.12 -3.67 -9.67
C HIS A 129 -16.25 -2.75 -9.20
N SER A 130 -17.20 -2.40 -10.08
CA SER A 130 -18.33 -1.52 -9.74
C SER A 130 -19.15 -2.04 -8.54
N ASN A 131 -19.27 -3.35 -8.41
CA ASN A 131 -20.00 -4.01 -7.33
C ASN A 131 -19.20 -4.24 -6.04
N THR A 132 -17.87 -4.12 -6.04
CA THR A 132 -17.02 -4.43 -4.87
C THR A 132 -16.42 -3.19 -4.22
N VAL A 133 -16.09 -2.14 -5.00
CA VAL A 133 -15.40 -0.93 -4.51
C VAL A 133 -16.14 -0.25 -3.36
N ALA A 134 -17.45 0.01 -3.54
CA ALA A 134 -18.25 0.67 -2.49
C ALA A 134 -18.36 -0.19 -1.24
N THR A 135 -18.50 -1.51 -1.39
CA THR A 135 -18.62 -2.44 -0.26
C THR A 135 -17.30 -2.56 0.51
N ILE A 136 -16.16 -2.67 -0.17
CA ILE A 136 -14.83 -2.69 0.48
C ILE A 136 -14.59 -1.38 1.24
N ALA A 137 -14.84 -0.23 0.61
CA ALA A 137 -14.67 1.07 1.24
C ALA A 137 -15.60 1.24 2.45
N GLY A 138 -16.88 0.88 2.31
CA GLY A 138 -17.88 0.93 3.38
C GLY A 138 -17.50 0.05 4.57
N THR A 139 -16.97 -1.13 4.31
CA THR A 139 -16.46 -2.03 5.38
C THR A 139 -15.24 -1.44 6.08
N LEU A 140 -14.30 -0.86 5.31
CA LEU A 140 -13.11 -0.21 5.88
C LEU A 140 -13.46 1.02 6.72
N CYS A 141 -14.45 1.83 6.32
CA CYS A 141 -14.84 3.01 7.09
C CYS A 141 -15.91 2.75 8.16
N ALA A 142 -16.52 1.57 8.19
CA ALA A 142 -17.72 1.27 8.96
C ALA A 142 -18.84 2.29 8.66
N CYS A 143 -19.00 2.68 7.40
CA CYS A 143 -19.93 3.70 6.95
C CYS A 143 -20.62 3.29 5.64
N GLN A 144 -21.69 4.02 5.24
CA GLN A 144 -22.36 3.79 3.97
C GLN A 144 -21.59 4.51 2.83
N VAL A 145 -21.30 3.76 1.78
CA VAL A 145 -20.72 4.28 0.55
C VAL A 145 -21.68 3.97 -0.60
N ALA A 146 -22.06 4.99 -1.36
CA ALA A 146 -22.99 4.82 -2.48
C ALA A 146 -22.38 3.88 -3.53
N PRO A 147 -23.17 2.95 -4.13
CA PRO A 147 -22.67 2.07 -5.17
C PRO A 147 -22.19 2.86 -6.39
N LEU A 148 -21.27 2.27 -7.16
CA LEU A 148 -20.80 2.85 -8.41
C LEU A 148 -21.80 2.56 -9.53
N ARG A 149 -21.98 3.54 -10.45
CA ARG A 149 -22.69 3.32 -11.69
C ARG A 149 -21.79 2.59 -12.71
N ASP A 150 -22.41 1.99 -13.72
CA ASP A 150 -21.67 1.21 -14.71
C ASP A 150 -20.75 2.05 -15.61
N ASP A 151 -21.03 3.34 -15.77
CA ASP A 151 -20.21 4.30 -16.51
C ASP A 151 -19.16 5.03 -15.66
N GLU A 152 -19.07 4.72 -14.36
CA GLU A 152 -18.26 5.43 -13.39
C GLU A 152 -16.90 4.75 -13.19
N TYR A 153 -15.86 5.24 -13.89
CA TYR A 153 -14.49 4.71 -13.84
C TYR A 153 -13.52 5.64 -13.14
N ASP A 154 -13.91 6.87 -12.83
CA ASP A 154 -13.07 7.93 -12.29
C ASP A 154 -13.21 8.13 -10.78
N ARG A 155 -13.98 7.28 -10.10
CA ARG A 155 -14.21 7.40 -8.68
C ARG A 155 -13.01 6.92 -7.89
N TRP A 156 -12.59 7.78 -6.94
CA TRP A 156 -11.47 7.57 -6.05
C TRP A 156 -11.95 7.68 -4.62
N ILE A 157 -11.95 6.59 -3.89
CA ILE A 157 -12.34 6.55 -2.48
C ILE A 157 -11.09 6.32 -1.64
N THR A 158 -10.83 7.19 -0.69
CA THR A 158 -9.75 7.01 0.30
C THR A 158 -10.35 6.83 1.68
N VAL A 159 -10.03 5.71 2.30
CA VAL A 159 -10.30 5.47 3.72
C VAL A 159 -9.00 5.61 4.49
N ARG A 160 -8.94 6.55 5.44
CA ARG A 160 -7.78 6.75 6.32
C ARG A 160 -8.10 6.24 7.71
N ILE A 161 -7.24 5.40 8.24
CA ILE A 161 -7.31 4.92 9.61
C ILE A 161 -6.16 5.56 10.38
N MET A 162 -6.52 6.40 11.33
CA MET A 162 -5.57 7.12 12.17
C MET A 162 -5.14 6.25 13.36
N THR A 163 -4.00 6.56 13.95
CA THR A 163 -3.44 5.80 15.09
C THR A 163 -4.31 5.84 16.35
N ASP A 164 -5.11 6.88 16.51
CA ASP A 164 -6.11 6.99 17.58
C ASP A 164 -7.40 6.20 17.29
N GLY A 165 -7.42 5.44 16.18
CA GLY A 165 -8.57 4.65 15.74
C GLY A 165 -9.64 5.44 15.00
N LYS A 166 -9.49 6.76 14.85
CA LYS A 166 -10.41 7.54 14.03
C LYS A 166 -10.31 7.14 12.56
N ILE A 167 -11.45 7.12 11.89
CA ILE A 167 -11.55 6.79 10.47
C ILE A 167 -12.07 8.02 9.71
N GLY A 168 -11.32 8.42 8.69
CA GLY A 168 -11.74 9.43 7.73
C GLY A 168 -12.03 8.80 6.37
N ILE A 169 -13.01 9.32 5.65
CA ILE A 169 -13.28 8.95 4.27
C ILE A 169 -13.28 10.19 3.38
N GLU A 170 -12.69 10.06 2.22
CA GLU A 170 -12.71 11.04 1.14
C GLU A 170 -13.18 10.32 -0.13
N ASP A 171 -14.15 10.89 -0.81
CA ASP A 171 -14.72 10.35 -2.05
C ASP A 171 -14.66 11.44 -3.12
N LYS A 172 -13.84 11.23 -4.12
CA LYS A 172 -13.56 12.20 -5.20
C LYS A 172 -13.40 11.53 -6.56
N ARG A 173 -13.08 12.33 -7.55
CA ARG A 173 -12.80 11.86 -8.92
C ARG A 173 -11.36 12.13 -9.35
N TYR A 174 -10.85 11.33 -10.27
CA TYR A 174 -9.48 11.46 -10.80
C TYR A 174 -9.41 11.32 -12.34
#